data_d461eb9abd0068520149858912a7544a
#
_entry.id   d461eb9abd0068520149858912a7544a
#
_cell.length_a   1.000
_cell.length_b   1.000
_cell.length_c   1.000
_cell.angle_alpha   90.00
_cell.angle_beta   90.00
_cell.angle_gamma   90.00
#
_symmetry.space_group_name_H-M   'P 1'
#
loop_
_entity.id
_entity.type
_entity.pdbx_description
1 polymer ?
#
loop_
_entity_poly.entity_id
_entity_poly.type
_entity_poly.pdbx_seq_one_letter_code
_entity_poly.pdbx_strand_id
1 'polypeptide(L)'
;MRTALNGGAAPYFDMHLSMLAQELRYGFLGPINVAVVEAADVTEDGEIIPTSGVGILPTICRLADKILIELNDQHPKAIRGIHDITEPLDPPYRTDLGINKPDDRVGQPFVKVAPAKIVAIVKTSEPADDSAFAPLDDITRAIGANVANFLVDEMKAGRIPADFLPIQSGVGNIANAVLGALGDNKEIPAFNVYTEVIQDAVIELMRKGRCKFASGCSLSVSRSVLNGIYEDLDFFKDKLILRPQEYSNNPEIVRRLGVIT
;
A
#
# COMPACT_ATOMS: atom_id res chain seq x y z
N MET A 1 0.91 21.27 3.10
CA MET A 1 1.62 20.65 4.25
C MET A 1 3.14 20.82 4.16
N ARG A 2 3.84 20.34 3.10
CA ARG A 2 5.33 20.43 2.95
C ARG A 2 5.88 21.83 3.16
N THR A 3 5.26 22.86 2.58
CA THR A 3 5.67 24.27 2.74
C THR A 3 5.57 24.73 4.20
N ALA A 4 4.52 24.33 4.91
CA ALA A 4 4.34 24.69 6.32
C ALA A 4 5.40 24.01 7.20
N LEU A 5 5.71 22.74 6.95
CA LEU A 5 6.76 21.99 7.67
C LEU A 5 8.14 22.63 7.42
N ASN A 6 8.50 22.88 6.15
CA ASN A 6 9.78 23.50 5.80
C ASN A 6 9.91 24.93 6.32
N GLY A 7 8.80 25.63 6.50
CA GLY A 7 8.74 26.97 7.11
C GLY A 7 8.68 26.97 8.64
N GLY A 8 8.71 25.80 9.30
CA GLY A 8 8.63 25.70 10.76
C GLY A 8 7.26 26.03 11.35
N ALA A 9 6.22 26.12 10.52
CA ALA A 9 4.86 26.46 10.96
C ALA A 9 4.11 25.27 11.63
N ALA A 10 4.66 24.07 11.55
CA ALA A 10 4.10 22.88 12.18
C ALA A 10 5.24 22.06 12.84
N PRO A 11 4.98 21.44 14.00
CA PRO A 11 5.93 20.51 14.59
C PRO A 11 6.13 19.30 13.69
N TYR A 12 7.36 18.83 13.60
CA TYR A 12 7.76 17.67 12.82
C TYR A 12 8.70 16.79 13.63
N PHE A 13 8.53 15.49 13.50
CA PHE A 13 9.48 14.51 13.94
C PHE A 13 9.59 13.38 12.92
N ASP A 14 10.76 12.83 12.77
CA ASP A 14 11.06 11.77 11.84
C ASP A 14 10.91 10.40 12.49
N MET A 15 10.30 9.46 11.78
CA MET A 15 10.18 8.07 12.21
C MET A 15 10.02 7.13 11.04
N HIS A 16 10.32 5.88 11.25
CA HIS A 16 10.03 4.81 10.32
C HIS A 16 8.52 4.59 10.19
N LEU A 17 7.98 4.57 8.97
CA LEU A 17 6.53 4.44 8.75
C LEU A 17 5.95 3.16 9.36
N SER A 18 6.71 2.05 9.35
CA SER A 18 6.30 0.80 10.00
C SER A 18 6.19 0.89 11.52
N MET A 19 6.76 1.93 12.15
CA MET A 19 6.76 2.11 13.62
C MET A 19 5.60 2.99 14.10
N LEU A 20 4.99 3.80 13.22
CA LEU A 20 3.99 4.79 13.61
C LEU A 20 2.80 4.16 14.37
N ALA A 21 2.28 3.05 13.87
CA ALA A 21 1.17 2.35 14.52
C ALA A 21 1.56 1.85 15.93
N GLN A 22 2.75 1.28 16.06
CA GLN A 22 3.29 0.82 17.33
C GLN A 22 3.49 1.97 18.34
N GLU A 23 4.06 3.10 17.90
CA GLU A 23 4.28 4.28 18.73
C GLU A 23 2.95 4.85 19.28
N LEU A 24 1.90 4.83 18.46
CA LEU A 24 0.54 5.18 18.90
C LEU A 24 0.01 4.18 19.93
N ARG A 25 0.15 2.88 19.70
CA ARG A 25 -0.32 1.84 20.64
C ARG A 25 0.39 1.90 21.98
N TYR A 26 1.65 2.27 22.00
CA TYR A 26 2.45 2.42 23.24
C TYR A 26 2.23 3.77 23.93
N GLY A 27 1.45 4.67 23.34
CA GLY A 27 1.07 5.95 23.93
C GLY A 27 2.12 7.07 23.81
N PHE A 28 3.20 6.84 23.06
CA PHE A 28 4.26 7.86 22.90
C PHE A 28 3.79 9.12 22.18
N LEU A 29 2.75 9.01 21.35
CA LEU A 29 2.19 10.15 20.62
C LEU A 29 0.91 10.72 21.25
N GLY A 30 0.57 10.23 22.44
CA GLY A 30 -0.62 10.65 23.19
C GLY A 30 -1.92 9.98 22.71
N PRO A 31 -3.06 10.32 23.36
CA PRO A 31 -4.34 9.71 23.07
C PRO A 31 -4.96 10.22 21.74
N ILE A 32 -5.74 9.37 21.10
CA ILE A 32 -6.55 9.73 19.92
C ILE A 32 -8.00 9.93 20.39
N ASN A 33 -8.44 11.18 20.51
CA ASN A 33 -9.80 11.47 20.94
C ASN A 33 -10.81 11.29 19.80
N VAL A 34 -10.43 11.69 18.58
CA VAL A 34 -11.28 11.58 17.39
C VAL A 34 -10.45 11.08 16.23
N ALA A 35 -10.92 10.03 15.56
CA ALA A 35 -10.44 9.61 14.26
C ALA A 35 -11.43 10.09 13.19
N VAL A 36 -10.90 10.67 12.10
CA VAL A 36 -11.66 10.95 10.88
C VAL A 36 -11.14 9.97 9.82
N VAL A 37 -12.02 9.13 9.30
CA VAL A 37 -11.61 8.06 8.38
C VAL A 37 -12.49 8.06 7.14
N GLU A 38 -11.86 7.96 5.97
CA GLU A 38 -12.56 7.75 4.72
C GLU A 38 -12.86 6.25 4.54
N ALA A 39 -14.06 5.94 4.08
CA ALA A 39 -14.51 4.57 3.87
C ALA A 39 -15.31 4.43 2.58
N ALA A 40 -15.17 3.29 1.92
CA ALA A 40 -15.99 2.88 0.77
C ALA A 40 -17.34 2.31 1.22
N ASP A 41 -17.39 1.72 2.41
CA ASP A 41 -18.61 1.21 3.03
C ASP A 41 -18.45 1.10 4.54
N VAL A 42 -19.57 1.04 5.24
CA VAL A 42 -19.64 0.76 6.68
C VAL A 42 -20.91 -0.05 6.97
N THR A 43 -20.76 -1.13 7.75
CA THR A 43 -21.89 -1.98 8.13
C THR A 43 -22.46 -1.57 9.49
N GLU A 44 -23.70 -2.00 9.78
CA GLU A 44 -24.34 -1.80 11.08
C GLU A 44 -23.55 -2.46 12.23
N ASP A 45 -22.82 -3.53 11.92
CA ASP A 45 -21.96 -4.23 12.87
C ASP A 45 -20.61 -3.52 13.12
N GLY A 46 -20.35 -2.38 12.49
CA GLY A 46 -19.11 -1.61 12.63
C GLY A 46 -17.93 -2.19 11.86
N GLU A 47 -18.17 -2.81 10.69
CA GLU A 47 -17.12 -3.12 9.72
C GLU A 47 -16.91 -1.90 8.81
N ILE A 48 -15.74 -1.31 8.85
CA ILE A 48 -15.33 -0.18 8.01
C ILE A 48 -14.50 -0.72 6.87
N ILE A 49 -14.96 -0.53 5.63
CA ILE A 49 -14.24 -0.92 4.42
C ILE A 49 -13.37 0.26 3.98
N PRO A 50 -12.03 0.15 4.03
CA PRO A 50 -11.15 1.22 3.58
C PRO A 50 -11.34 1.53 2.09
N THR A 51 -10.84 2.69 1.65
CA THR A 51 -10.81 3.09 0.24
C THR A 51 -9.55 2.56 -0.46
N SER A 52 -8.88 3.37 -1.26
CA SER A 52 -7.65 3.00 -1.99
C SER A 52 -6.38 3.00 -1.14
N GLY A 53 -6.48 3.23 0.16
CA GLY A 53 -5.36 3.20 1.09
C GLY A 53 -5.75 2.71 2.47
N VAL A 54 -4.84 1.99 3.12
CA VAL A 54 -5.04 1.45 4.47
C VAL A 54 -4.26 2.25 5.53
N GLY A 55 -3.00 2.58 5.25
CA GLY A 55 -2.16 3.30 6.22
C GLY A 55 -2.10 2.60 7.58
N ILE A 56 -2.38 3.37 8.63
CA ILE A 56 -2.48 2.89 10.02
C ILE A 56 -3.94 2.84 10.51
N LEU A 57 -4.89 2.77 9.59
CA LEU A 57 -6.33 2.85 9.86
C LEU A 57 -6.80 1.88 10.96
N PRO A 58 -6.42 0.59 11.00
CA PRO A 58 -6.87 -0.30 12.07
C PRO A 58 -6.45 0.18 13.46
N THR A 59 -5.21 0.65 13.60
CA THR A 59 -4.69 1.17 14.87
C THR A 59 -5.41 2.45 15.30
N ILE A 60 -5.59 3.40 14.39
CA ILE A 60 -6.32 4.65 14.69
C ILE A 60 -7.75 4.34 15.13
N CYS A 61 -8.47 3.51 14.39
CA CYS A 61 -9.84 3.13 14.73
C CYS A 61 -9.94 2.39 16.08
N ARG A 62 -8.95 1.55 16.39
CA ARG A 62 -8.91 0.84 17.67
C ARG A 62 -8.69 1.78 18.85
N LEU A 63 -7.75 2.73 18.71
CA LEU A 63 -7.34 3.63 19.81
C LEU A 63 -8.27 4.82 20.01
N ALA A 64 -8.92 5.31 18.94
CA ALA A 64 -9.78 6.49 19.05
C ALA A 64 -10.97 6.28 19.99
N ASP A 65 -11.28 7.34 20.76
CA ASP A 65 -12.50 7.37 21.57
C ASP A 65 -13.75 7.46 20.69
N LYS A 66 -13.66 8.24 19.61
CA LYS A 66 -14.77 8.52 18.67
C LYS A 66 -14.26 8.42 17.23
N ILE A 67 -15.12 7.95 16.35
CA ILE A 67 -14.82 7.83 14.92
C ILE A 67 -15.87 8.62 14.13
N LEU A 68 -15.39 9.48 13.25
CA LEU A 68 -16.19 10.15 12.23
C LEU A 68 -15.85 9.51 10.89
N ILE A 69 -16.84 9.00 10.18
CA ILE A 69 -16.66 8.35 8.89
C ILE A 69 -17.04 9.31 7.78
N GLU A 70 -16.11 9.52 6.83
CA GLU A 70 -16.41 10.05 5.52
C GLU A 70 -16.73 8.87 4.60
N LEU A 71 -18.01 8.70 4.27
CA LEU A 71 -18.45 7.64 3.36
C LEU A 71 -18.45 8.18 1.94
N ASN A 72 -17.38 7.88 1.19
CA ASN A 72 -17.16 8.40 -0.15
C ASN A 72 -17.64 7.40 -1.20
N ASP A 73 -18.69 7.74 -1.94
CA ASP A 73 -19.33 6.89 -2.95
C ASP A 73 -18.55 6.79 -4.28
N GLN A 74 -17.46 7.54 -4.42
CA GLN A 74 -16.52 7.37 -5.54
C GLN A 74 -15.72 6.04 -5.43
N HIS A 75 -15.75 5.41 -4.26
CA HIS A 75 -15.11 4.10 -4.05
C HIS A 75 -16.18 3.00 -4.00
N PRO A 76 -16.11 1.97 -4.87
CA PRO A 76 -17.10 0.90 -4.89
C PRO A 76 -16.97 0.00 -3.65
N LYS A 77 -18.07 -0.45 -3.09
CA LYS A 77 -18.08 -1.38 -1.92
C LYS A 77 -17.30 -2.67 -2.20
N ALA A 78 -17.24 -3.10 -3.46
CA ALA A 78 -16.51 -4.30 -3.88
C ALA A 78 -14.98 -4.20 -3.68
N ILE A 79 -14.44 -3.00 -3.43
CA ILE A 79 -13.01 -2.78 -3.11
C ILE A 79 -12.57 -3.60 -1.89
N ARG A 80 -13.49 -3.98 -0.99
CA ARG A 80 -13.16 -4.86 0.13
C ARG A 80 -12.40 -6.13 -0.27
N GLY A 81 -12.58 -6.61 -1.50
CA GLY A 81 -11.92 -7.81 -2.01
C GLY A 81 -10.39 -7.72 -2.08
N ILE A 82 -9.83 -6.51 -2.17
CA ILE A 82 -8.38 -6.29 -2.24
C ILE A 82 -7.75 -5.92 -0.89
N HIS A 83 -8.51 -5.89 0.20
CA HIS A 83 -7.98 -5.56 1.53
C HIS A 83 -7.58 -6.81 2.33
N ASP A 84 -6.56 -6.66 3.17
CA ASP A 84 -6.05 -7.66 4.12
C ASP A 84 -5.63 -6.93 5.42
N ILE A 85 -6.63 -6.64 6.25
CA ILE A 85 -6.48 -5.77 7.43
C ILE A 85 -6.18 -6.60 8.67
N THR A 86 -5.05 -6.34 9.30
CA THR A 86 -4.63 -6.96 10.55
C THR A 86 -3.72 -6.02 11.34
N GLU A 87 -3.51 -6.30 12.61
CA GLU A 87 -2.50 -5.65 13.45
C GLU A 87 -1.63 -6.70 14.12
N PRO A 88 -0.32 -6.46 14.29
CA PRO A 88 0.51 -7.34 15.13
C PRO A 88 0.02 -7.31 16.58
N LEU A 89 0.16 -8.42 17.25
CA LEU A 89 -0.04 -8.44 18.70
C LEU A 89 1.07 -7.64 19.40
N ASP A 90 0.70 -6.93 20.47
CA ASP A 90 1.67 -6.22 21.30
C ASP A 90 2.38 -7.18 22.27
N PRO A 91 3.62 -6.86 22.72
CA PRO A 91 4.28 -7.64 23.76
C PRO A 91 3.42 -7.77 25.03
N PRO A 92 3.49 -8.93 25.72
CA PRO A 92 4.36 -10.07 25.49
C PRO A 92 3.79 -11.11 24.49
N TYR A 93 2.69 -10.82 23.82
CA TYR A 93 1.90 -11.78 23.02
C TYR A 93 2.31 -11.78 21.53
N ARG A 94 3.41 -11.10 21.16
CA ARG A 94 3.88 -11.08 19.78
C ARG A 94 4.15 -12.47 19.24
N THR A 95 3.68 -12.69 18.01
CA THR A 95 3.91 -13.90 17.23
C THR A 95 4.52 -13.52 15.88
N ASP A 96 4.85 -14.51 15.07
CA ASP A 96 5.21 -14.32 13.67
C ASP A 96 4.08 -13.58 12.92
N LEU A 97 4.45 -12.68 12.00
CA LEU A 97 3.49 -11.87 11.23
C LEU A 97 2.77 -12.66 10.13
N GLY A 98 3.19 -13.92 9.88
CA GLY A 98 2.50 -14.84 8.99
C GLY A 98 2.65 -14.56 7.49
N ILE A 99 3.44 -13.55 7.08
CA ILE A 99 3.70 -13.24 5.68
C ILE A 99 4.99 -13.91 5.25
N ASN A 100 4.89 -14.95 4.41
CA ASN A 100 6.01 -15.70 3.83
C ASN A 100 6.07 -15.58 2.31
N LYS A 101 4.98 -15.09 1.70
CA LYS A 101 4.86 -14.77 0.27
C LYS A 101 4.11 -13.45 0.11
N PRO A 102 4.31 -12.70 -0.98
CA PRO A 102 3.58 -11.45 -1.22
C PRO A 102 2.06 -11.59 -1.24
N ASP A 103 1.55 -12.75 -1.63
CA ASP A 103 0.13 -13.07 -1.76
C ASP A 103 -0.51 -13.68 -0.50
N ASP A 104 0.25 -13.92 0.57
CA ASP A 104 -0.32 -14.40 1.83
C ASP A 104 -1.34 -13.40 2.39
N ARG A 105 -2.49 -13.89 2.82
CA ARG A 105 -3.53 -13.11 3.52
C ARG A 105 -3.62 -13.58 4.97
N VAL A 106 -3.56 -12.64 5.90
CA VAL A 106 -3.53 -12.94 7.35
C VAL A 106 -4.60 -12.17 8.14
N GLY A 107 -5.32 -11.29 7.48
CA GLY A 107 -6.29 -10.40 8.08
C GLY A 107 -7.72 -10.56 7.55
N GLN A 108 -8.49 -9.51 7.71
CA GLN A 108 -9.88 -9.38 7.28
C GLN A 108 -10.00 -8.30 6.19
N PRO A 109 -11.07 -8.30 5.36
CA PRO A 109 -11.25 -7.27 4.34
C PRO A 109 -11.86 -5.96 4.90
N PHE A 110 -11.78 -5.72 6.19
CA PHE A 110 -12.36 -4.57 6.88
C PHE A 110 -11.63 -4.26 8.19
N VAL A 111 -11.86 -3.05 8.71
CA VAL A 111 -11.53 -2.70 10.10
C VAL A 111 -12.76 -2.88 10.96
N LYS A 112 -12.68 -3.68 12.02
CA LYS A 112 -13.79 -3.90 12.97
C LYS A 112 -13.70 -2.94 14.15
N VAL A 113 -14.79 -2.22 14.42
CA VAL A 113 -14.92 -1.33 15.57
C VAL A 113 -16.23 -1.57 16.31
N ALA A 114 -16.31 -1.19 17.57
CA ALA A 114 -17.59 -1.14 18.27
C ALA A 114 -18.47 -0.05 17.61
N PRO A 115 -19.71 -0.36 17.18
CA PRO A 115 -20.56 0.63 16.51
C PRO A 115 -20.78 1.91 17.32
N ALA A 116 -20.78 1.82 18.64
CA ALA A 116 -20.94 2.96 19.54
C ALA A 116 -19.78 4.00 19.43
N LYS A 117 -18.61 3.63 18.88
CA LYS A 117 -17.55 4.58 18.61
C LYS A 117 -17.84 5.47 17.39
N ILE A 118 -18.69 5.03 16.47
CA ILE A 118 -19.02 5.77 15.25
C ILE A 118 -20.04 6.85 15.61
N VAL A 119 -19.58 8.09 15.72
CA VAL A 119 -20.43 9.22 16.18
C VAL A 119 -21.09 9.97 15.02
N ALA A 120 -20.54 9.87 13.82
CA ALA A 120 -21.13 10.47 12.62
C ALA A 120 -20.66 9.75 11.36
N ILE A 121 -21.51 9.77 10.34
CA ILE A 121 -21.21 9.34 8.97
C ILE A 121 -21.60 10.47 8.05
N VAL A 122 -20.62 11.03 7.33
CA VAL A 122 -20.81 12.09 6.35
C VAL A 122 -20.67 11.48 4.97
N LYS A 123 -21.69 11.60 4.13
CA LYS A 123 -21.62 11.12 2.74
C LYS A 123 -20.97 12.16 1.87
N THR A 124 -20.01 11.72 1.06
CA THR A 124 -19.30 12.56 0.09
C THR A 124 -19.23 11.86 -1.27
N SER A 125 -18.91 12.63 -2.30
CA SER A 125 -18.65 12.15 -3.67
C SER A 125 -17.35 12.79 -4.18
N GLU A 126 -16.38 12.92 -3.31
CA GLU A 126 -15.11 13.56 -3.65
C GLU A 126 -14.22 12.58 -4.44
N PRO A 127 -13.74 12.99 -5.63
CA PRO A 127 -12.85 12.14 -6.39
C PRO A 127 -11.51 12.01 -5.70
N ALA A 128 -10.91 10.81 -5.77
CA ALA A 128 -9.56 10.58 -5.29
C ALA A 128 -8.55 11.55 -5.94
N ASP A 129 -7.49 11.89 -5.19
CA ASP A 129 -6.39 12.70 -5.72
C ASP A 129 -5.82 12.07 -7.00
N ASP A 130 -5.50 12.92 -7.98
CA ASP A 130 -4.87 12.47 -9.22
C ASP A 130 -3.36 12.43 -9.06
N SER A 131 -2.80 11.23 -8.99
CA SER A 131 -1.36 10.98 -8.82
C SER A 131 -0.64 10.80 -10.16
N ALA A 132 -1.08 11.49 -11.22
CA ALA A 132 -0.44 11.40 -12.52
C ALA A 132 1.03 11.89 -12.48
N PHE A 133 1.92 11.12 -13.10
CA PHE A 133 3.33 11.45 -13.23
C PHE A 133 3.63 12.05 -14.60
N ALA A 134 4.68 12.90 -14.65
CA ALA A 134 5.17 13.42 -15.92
C ALA A 134 5.67 12.28 -16.83
N PRO A 135 5.59 12.45 -18.17
CA PRO A 135 6.18 11.49 -19.11
C PRO A 135 7.67 11.27 -18.84
N LEU A 136 8.14 10.04 -19.06
CA LEU A 136 9.55 9.69 -18.90
C LEU A 136 10.40 10.39 -19.98
N ASP A 137 11.50 11.01 -19.56
CA ASP A 137 12.54 11.54 -20.45
C ASP A 137 13.59 10.48 -20.80
N ASP A 138 14.53 10.80 -21.67
CA ASP A 138 15.56 9.86 -22.12
C ASP A 138 16.54 9.50 -21.01
N ILE A 139 16.77 10.40 -20.05
CA ILE A 139 17.67 10.15 -18.92
C ILE A 139 17.05 9.12 -17.98
N THR A 140 15.79 9.32 -17.60
CA THR A 140 15.09 8.38 -16.73
C THR A 140 14.91 7.02 -17.39
N ARG A 141 14.65 6.96 -18.70
CA ARG A 141 14.64 5.71 -19.47
C ARG A 141 16.00 5.00 -19.46
N ALA A 142 17.09 5.72 -19.65
CA ALA A 142 18.43 5.16 -19.59
C ALA A 142 18.77 4.61 -18.20
N ILE A 143 18.38 5.31 -17.13
CA ILE A 143 18.52 4.82 -15.75
C ILE A 143 17.75 3.51 -15.58
N GLY A 144 16.48 3.46 -16.00
CA GLY A 144 15.65 2.26 -15.93
C GLY A 144 16.28 1.07 -16.65
N ALA A 145 16.77 1.28 -17.88
CA ALA A 145 17.45 0.25 -18.67
C ALA A 145 18.73 -0.27 -17.99
N ASN A 146 19.54 0.63 -17.43
CA ASN A 146 20.77 0.25 -16.73
C ASN A 146 20.47 -0.61 -15.49
N VAL A 147 19.44 -0.26 -14.70
CA VAL A 147 19.02 -1.06 -13.55
C VAL A 147 18.51 -2.44 -14.00
N ALA A 148 17.68 -2.50 -15.05
CA ALA A 148 17.19 -3.78 -15.56
C ALA A 148 18.33 -4.67 -16.04
N ASN A 149 19.31 -4.14 -16.77
CA ASN A 149 20.47 -4.89 -17.22
C ASN A 149 21.33 -5.38 -16.04
N PHE A 150 21.56 -4.54 -15.04
CA PHE A 150 22.27 -4.93 -13.82
C PHE A 150 21.59 -6.12 -13.14
N LEU A 151 20.26 -6.09 -12.99
CA LEU A 151 19.51 -7.18 -12.35
C LEU A 151 19.56 -8.47 -13.19
N VAL A 152 19.57 -8.37 -14.52
CA VAL A 152 19.81 -9.53 -15.42
C VAL A 152 21.20 -10.13 -15.17
N ASP A 153 22.23 -9.30 -15.07
CA ASP A 153 23.59 -9.77 -14.80
C ASP A 153 23.71 -10.42 -13.42
N GLU A 154 23.00 -9.90 -12.41
CA GLU A 154 22.92 -10.50 -11.08
C GLU A 154 22.21 -11.87 -11.10
N MET A 155 21.16 -12.02 -11.93
CA MET A 155 20.51 -13.32 -12.14
C MET A 155 21.46 -14.31 -12.84
N LYS A 156 22.14 -13.89 -13.90
CA LYS A 156 23.11 -14.74 -14.64
C LYS A 156 24.28 -15.18 -13.74
N ALA A 157 24.66 -14.33 -12.80
CA ALA A 157 25.70 -14.64 -11.80
C ALA A 157 25.20 -15.51 -10.62
N GLY A 158 23.91 -15.85 -10.59
CA GLY A 158 23.30 -16.63 -9.53
C GLY A 158 23.14 -15.91 -8.19
N ARG A 159 23.25 -14.58 -8.16
CA ARG A 159 23.03 -13.77 -6.94
C ARG A 159 21.55 -13.41 -6.74
N ILE A 160 20.78 -13.38 -7.81
CA ILE A 160 19.31 -13.33 -7.77
C ILE A 160 18.78 -14.67 -8.29
N PRO A 161 17.77 -15.28 -7.63
CA PRO A 161 17.15 -16.51 -8.08
C PRO A 161 16.56 -16.40 -9.49
N ALA A 162 16.51 -17.51 -10.22
CA ALA A 162 16.00 -17.56 -11.59
C ALA A 162 14.51 -17.21 -11.72
N ASP A 163 13.72 -17.41 -10.67
CA ASP A 163 12.30 -17.03 -10.57
C ASP A 163 12.08 -15.59 -10.12
N PHE A 164 13.18 -14.86 -9.91
CA PHE A 164 13.28 -13.48 -9.46
C PHE A 164 12.75 -13.26 -8.04
N LEU A 165 13.09 -12.13 -7.44
CA LEU A 165 12.63 -11.73 -6.11
C LEU A 165 11.52 -10.68 -6.23
N PRO A 166 10.69 -10.49 -5.19
CA PRO A 166 9.76 -9.38 -5.16
C PRO A 166 10.48 -8.03 -5.24
N ILE A 167 9.87 -7.07 -5.93
CA ILE A 167 10.39 -5.70 -6.08
C ILE A 167 9.63 -4.75 -5.17
N GLN A 168 10.34 -3.87 -4.48
CA GLN A 168 9.80 -2.64 -3.91
C GLN A 168 10.06 -1.49 -4.86
N SER A 169 9.07 -0.65 -5.07
CA SER A 169 9.20 0.54 -5.93
C SER A 169 8.91 1.81 -5.14
N GLY A 170 9.80 2.78 -5.22
CA GLY A 170 9.56 4.12 -4.68
C GLY A 170 8.56 4.91 -5.53
N VAL A 171 8.28 6.15 -5.11
CA VAL A 171 7.40 7.07 -5.84
C VAL A 171 8.21 7.96 -6.79
N GLY A 172 7.78 8.06 -8.04
CA GLY A 172 8.34 9.00 -9.01
C GLY A 172 8.78 8.40 -10.34
N ASN A 173 9.23 9.27 -11.25
CA ASN A 173 9.53 8.91 -12.63
C ASN A 173 10.66 7.87 -12.77
N ILE A 174 11.69 7.93 -11.92
CA ILE A 174 12.79 6.95 -11.96
C ILE A 174 12.26 5.56 -11.61
N ALA A 175 11.45 5.44 -10.56
CA ALA A 175 10.85 4.18 -10.16
C ALA A 175 9.95 3.61 -11.27
N ASN A 176 9.13 4.45 -11.90
CA ASN A 176 8.30 4.06 -13.03
C ASN A 176 9.13 3.62 -14.24
N ALA A 177 10.25 4.30 -14.52
CA ALA A 177 11.17 3.92 -15.61
C ALA A 177 11.82 2.56 -15.34
N VAL A 178 12.24 2.29 -14.10
CA VAL A 178 12.80 0.99 -13.71
C VAL A 178 11.75 -0.11 -13.88
N LEU A 179 10.55 0.07 -13.35
CA LEU A 179 9.46 -0.91 -13.50
C LEU A 179 9.12 -1.18 -14.97
N GLY A 180 9.03 -0.13 -15.79
CA GLY A 180 8.81 -0.26 -17.22
C GLY A 180 9.91 -1.08 -17.90
N ALA A 181 11.18 -0.76 -17.63
CA ALA A 181 12.33 -1.48 -18.19
C ALA A 181 12.38 -2.96 -17.75
N LEU A 182 12.04 -3.26 -16.48
CA LEU A 182 11.90 -4.64 -15.99
C LEU A 182 10.78 -5.38 -16.72
N GLY A 183 9.66 -4.70 -16.94
CA GLY A 183 8.51 -5.27 -17.66
C GLY A 183 8.80 -5.60 -19.11
N ASP A 184 9.57 -4.77 -19.80
CA ASP A 184 9.91 -4.92 -21.22
C ASP A 184 11.07 -5.90 -21.45
N ASN A 185 11.92 -6.16 -20.44
CA ASN A 185 13.07 -7.04 -20.54
C ASN A 185 12.62 -8.52 -20.52
N LYS A 186 12.88 -9.25 -21.61
CA LYS A 186 12.48 -10.66 -21.79
C LYS A 186 13.31 -11.65 -20.96
N GLU A 187 14.49 -11.25 -20.51
CA GLU A 187 15.36 -12.09 -19.67
C GLU A 187 14.88 -12.11 -18.20
N ILE A 188 14.09 -11.11 -17.78
CA ILE A 188 13.49 -11.06 -16.46
C ILE A 188 12.14 -11.80 -16.50
N PRO A 189 11.90 -12.81 -15.66
CA PRO A 189 10.61 -13.49 -15.61
C PRO A 189 9.51 -12.57 -15.02
N ALA A 190 8.25 -12.97 -15.11
CA ALA A 190 7.19 -12.28 -14.40
C ALA A 190 7.43 -12.38 -12.88
N PHE A 191 7.33 -11.25 -12.18
CA PHE A 191 7.71 -11.09 -10.77
C PHE A 191 6.55 -10.62 -9.89
N ASN A 192 6.79 -10.59 -8.58
CA ASN A 192 5.87 -10.02 -7.60
C ASN A 192 6.35 -8.62 -7.18
N VAL A 193 5.42 -7.82 -6.71
CA VAL A 193 5.68 -6.53 -6.09
C VAL A 193 5.27 -6.58 -4.62
N TYR A 194 6.17 -6.15 -3.73
CA TYR A 194 5.88 -5.93 -2.32
C TYR A 194 6.42 -4.54 -1.95
N THR A 195 5.53 -3.58 -1.75
CA THR A 195 5.88 -2.16 -1.70
C THR A 195 4.97 -1.42 -0.71
N GLU A 196 5.29 -0.16 -0.42
CA GLU A 196 4.37 0.72 0.30
C GLU A 196 3.26 1.20 -0.64
N VAL A 197 3.65 1.82 -1.76
CA VAL A 197 2.75 2.51 -2.68
C VAL A 197 2.73 1.81 -4.04
N ILE A 198 1.54 1.49 -4.53
CA ILE A 198 1.33 0.88 -5.84
C ILE A 198 0.96 1.99 -6.82
N GLN A 199 1.74 2.12 -7.91
CA GLN A 199 1.61 3.15 -8.94
C GLN A 199 1.12 2.58 -10.27
N ASP A 200 0.80 3.45 -11.23
CA ASP A 200 0.31 3.11 -12.57
C ASP A 200 1.13 2.03 -13.25
N ALA A 201 2.48 2.13 -13.19
CA ALA A 201 3.38 1.17 -13.80
C ALA A 201 3.17 -0.26 -13.29
N VAL A 202 2.87 -0.45 -12.00
CA VAL A 202 2.58 -1.78 -11.43
C VAL A 202 1.28 -2.33 -12.01
N ILE A 203 0.24 -1.51 -12.11
CA ILE A 203 -1.06 -1.91 -12.66
C ILE A 203 -0.94 -2.29 -14.14
N GLU A 204 -0.17 -1.50 -14.91
CA GLU A 204 0.15 -1.86 -16.29
C GLU A 204 0.86 -3.21 -16.41
N LEU A 205 1.88 -3.45 -15.56
CA LEU A 205 2.62 -4.70 -15.54
C LEU A 205 1.72 -5.90 -15.16
N MET A 206 0.75 -5.70 -14.27
CA MET A 206 -0.25 -6.73 -13.93
C MET A 206 -1.12 -7.07 -15.14
N ARG A 207 -1.62 -6.06 -15.88
CA ARG A 207 -2.42 -6.27 -17.07
C ARG A 207 -1.64 -6.94 -18.20
N LYS A 208 -0.34 -6.65 -18.33
CA LYS A 208 0.59 -7.31 -19.27
C LYS A 208 1.03 -8.71 -18.82
N GLY A 209 0.63 -9.17 -17.63
CA GLY A 209 1.06 -10.45 -17.05
C GLY A 209 2.53 -10.48 -16.62
N ARG A 210 3.18 -9.31 -16.49
CA ARG A 210 4.56 -9.17 -16.04
C ARG A 210 4.68 -9.03 -14.53
N CYS A 211 3.68 -8.50 -13.86
CA CYS A 211 3.52 -8.56 -12.41
C CYS A 211 2.47 -9.63 -12.08
N LYS A 212 2.87 -10.68 -11.36
CA LYS A 212 1.98 -11.78 -10.95
C LYS A 212 1.07 -11.36 -9.82
N PHE A 213 1.62 -10.65 -8.84
CA PHE A 213 0.94 -10.22 -7.63
C PHE A 213 1.56 -8.93 -7.10
N ALA A 214 0.74 -8.02 -6.59
CA ALA A 214 1.18 -6.81 -5.92
C ALA A 214 0.57 -6.71 -4.52
N SER A 215 1.42 -6.46 -3.53
CA SER A 215 1.04 -6.19 -2.15
C SER A 215 1.57 -4.83 -1.73
N GLY A 216 0.71 -3.97 -1.20
CA GLY A 216 1.09 -2.63 -0.77
C GLY A 216 0.21 -2.08 0.35
N CYS A 217 0.42 -0.82 0.68
CA CYS A 217 -0.39 -0.09 1.65
C CYS A 217 -1.47 0.77 1.00
N SER A 218 -1.17 1.31 -0.18
CA SER A 218 -2.07 2.22 -0.90
C SER A 218 -1.87 2.17 -2.41
N LEU A 219 -2.93 2.55 -3.13
CA LEU A 219 -2.90 2.87 -4.54
C LEU A 219 -2.62 4.38 -4.70
N SER A 220 -1.48 4.72 -5.28
CA SER A 220 -1.14 6.09 -5.66
C SER A 220 -1.06 6.15 -7.18
N VAL A 221 -2.21 6.01 -7.80
CA VAL A 221 -2.39 5.87 -9.25
C VAL A 221 -3.13 7.08 -9.81
N SER A 222 -3.03 7.28 -11.12
CA SER A 222 -3.86 8.25 -11.81
C SER A 222 -5.34 7.88 -11.70
N ARG A 223 -6.20 8.89 -11.77
CA ARG A 223 -7.65 8.69 -11.69
C ARG A 223 -8.17 7.72 -12.75
N SER A 224 -7.63 7.78 -13.96
CA SER A 224 -8.01 6.86 -15.03
C SER A 224 -7.65 5.42 -14.72
N VAL A 225 -6.49 5.16 -14.13
CA VAL A 225 -6.04 3.83 -13.71
C VAL A 225 -6.88 3.34 -12.52
N LEU A 226 -7.20 4.21 -11.56
CA LEU A 226 -8.06 3.86 -10.43
C LEU A 226 -9.46 3.42 -10.88
N ASN A 227 -10.07 4.19 -11.79
CA ASN A 227 -11.36 3.83 -12.38
C ASN A 227 -11.29 2.47 -13.10
N GLY A 228 -10.23 2.24 -13.87
CA GLY A 228 -10.02 0.95 -14.54
C GLY A 228 -9.80 -0.23 -13.57
N ILE A 229 -9.27 0.02 -12.36
CA ILE A 229 -9.23 -0.99 -11.29
C ILE A 229 -10.64 -1.27 -10.78
N TYR A 230 -11.44 -0.24 -10.54
CA TYR A 230 -12.80 -0.35 -10.01
C TYR A 230 -13.76 -1.05 -10.98
N GLU A 231 -13.59 -0.83 -12.28
CA GLU A 231 -14.36 -1.50 -13.33
C GLU A 231 -14.03 -3.00 -13.46
N ASP A 232 -12.86 -3.43 -12.97
CA ASP A 232 -12.35 -4.81 -13.17
C ASP A 232 -11.80 -5.40 -11.85
N LEU A 233 -12.51 -5.15 -10.75
CA LEU A 233 -12.11 -5.65 -9.42
C LEU A 233 -12.01 -7.18 -9.37
N ASP A 234 -12.77 -7.90 -10.20
CA ASP A 234 -12.66 -9.35 -10.30
C ASP A 234 -11.31 -9.83 -10.81
N PHE A 235 -10.66 -9.08 -11.69
CA PHE A 235 -9.29 -9.35 -12.11
C PHE A 235 -8.28 -9.08 -11.00
N PHE A 236 -8.50 -8.00 -10.21
CA PHE A 236 -7.53 -7.54 -9.22
C PHE A 236 -7.63 -8.24 -7.88
N LYS A 237 -8.79 -8.72 -7.44
CA LYS A 237 -9.00 -9.33 -6.11
C LYS A 237 -8.05 -10.49 -5.80
N ASP A 238 -7.62 -11.24 -6.85
CA ASP A 238 -6.72 -12.38 -6.71
C ASP A 238 -5.24 -12.03 -7.01
N LYS A 239 -4.94 -10.76 -7.30
CA LYS A 239 -3.60 -10.30 -7.70
C LYS A 239 -3.13 -9.06 -6.96
N LEU A 240 -3.99 -8.44 -6.16
CA LEU A 240 -3.72 -7.18 -5.48
C LEU A 240 -4.17 -7.26 -4.03
N ILE A 241 -3.29 -6.85 -3.12
CA ILE A 241 -3.61 -6.71 -1.69
C ILE A 241 -3.19 -5.33 -1.20
N LEU A 242 -4.10 -4.68 -0.47
CA LEU A 242 -3.81 -3.51 0.35
C LEU A 242 -3.85 -3.90 1.83
N ARG A 243 -2.74 -3.65 2.53
CA ARG A 243 -2.56 -4.02 3.94
C ARG A 243 -2.03 -2.88 4.78
N PRO A 244 -2.12 -2.95 6.12
CA PRO A 244 -1.62 -1.90 6.98
C PRO A 244 -0.14 -1.61 6.77
N GLN A 245 0.25 -0.34 6.93
CA GLN A 245 1.61 0.15 6.75
C GLN A 245 2.63 -0.58 7.63
N GLU A 246 2.22 -1.02 8.82
CA GLU A 246 3.04 -1.81 9.73
C GLU A 246 3.44 -3.18 9.15
N TYR A 247 2.69 -3.70 8.16
CA TYR A 247 3.01 -4.91 7.42
C TYR A 247 3.76 -4.60 6.12
N SER A 248 3.24 -3.67 5.30
CA SER A 248 3.85 -3.35 4.00
C SER A 248 5.27 -2.79 4.13
N ASN A 249 5.55 -2.03 5.20
CA ASN A 249 6.84 -1.41 5.47
C ASN A 249 7.67 -2.15 6.53
N ASN A 250 7.24 -3.35 6.93
CA ASN A 250 7.91 -4.09 8.00
C ASN A 250 9.26 -4.64 7.55
N PRO A 251 10.39 -4.24 8.18
CA PRO A 251 11.72 -4.66 7.73
C PRO A 251 11.93 -6.17 7.86
N GLU A 252 11.29 -6.84 8.82
CA GLU A 252 11.39 -8.30 8.96
C GLU A 252 10.68 -9.03 7.81
N ILE A 253 9.49 -8.55 7.39
CA ILE A 253 8.80 -9.10 6.23
C ILE A 253 9.61 -8.85 4.96
N VAL A 254 10.08 -7.61 4.75
CA VAL A 254 10.92 -7.23 3.59
C VAL A 254 12.15 -8.14 3.51
N ARG A 255 12.86 -8.34 4.63
CA ARG A 255 14.02 -9.24 4.72
C ARG A 255 13.65 -10.70 4.42
N ARG A 256 12.55 -11.20 4.99
CA ARG A 256 12.08 -12.59 4.81
C ARG A 256 11.70 -12.89 3.37
N LEU A 257 11.03 -11.97 2.71
CA LEU A 257 10.65 -12.09 1.31
C LEU A 257 11.83 -11.89 0.35
N GLY A 258 12.97 -11.38 0.82
CA GLY A 258 14.12 -11.05 0.00
C GLY A 258 13.84 -9.93 -0.99
N VAL A 259 13.01 -8.96 -0.60
CA VAL A 259 12.58 -7.88 -1.50
C VAL A 259 13.77 -7.06 -2.00
N ILE A 260 13.86 -6.86 -3.30
CA ILE A 260 14.81 -5.93 -3.92
C ILE A 260 14.24 -4.51 -3.75
N THR A 261 14.99 -3.64 -3.06
CA THR A 261 14.59 -2.27 -2.75
C THR A 261 15.57 -1.26 -3.34
#